data_9c7a8617ce694b6eda91bc480f4b0a76
#
_entry.id   9c7a8617ce694b6eda91bc480f4b0a76
#
_cell.length_a   1.000
_cell.length_b   1.000
_cell.length_c   1.000
_cell.angle_alpha   90.00
_cell.angle_beta   90.00
_cell.angle_gamma   90.00
#
_symmetry.space_group_name_H-M   'P 1'
#
loop_
_entity.id
_entity.type
_entity.pdbx_description
1 polymer ?
#
loop_
_entity_poly.entity_id
_entity_poly.type
_entity_poly.pdbx_seq_one_letter_code
_entity_poly.pdbx_strand_id
1 'polypeptide(L)'
;MGKRAPSLKCLKMNLLFSNDKQGQLPNSWYAATVNQHKRYKTLQTRIRTDVCIIGGGFTGLSAALHLATAGVKVVLLDAHRPGWGASGRNGGQVANGQRVEQGRLEKEYGELAARSLWQIGQDAKELVGSLVSKYSINCDFKPGIVHACFSEAEVKEELKNTANLQKNYGHSDIHSLDKTQIQNIIGSKSYIGGSIDWRSAHLHPLNFALGLADSASELGVEIFENSLVDKIAYGNKNIIHTKHGQVEANYTIIACNGYLGNLNKEISKKVMPINNFIAATEVLNDSLKKSILMKDIAVADSKFVVNYFRLSRDNRLLFGGGESYGYKFPKNLEATVRKPMLRIFPQLKSVKFDYTWGGTLAITMGRMPYLSRLNNSTYSASGYSGSGVAMATMAGKILCEDILGENGRFKTMSSIITPNFPGRGALRSPLLALAMTWYKMRDELGF
;
A
#
# COMPACT_ATOMS: atom_id res chain seq x y z
N MET A 1 -21.19 51.22 11.17
CA MET A 1 -20.65 50.33 10.11
C MET A 1 -19.72 49.32 10.76
N GLY A 2 -20.27 48.19 11.20
CA GLY A 2 -19.50 47.11 11.84
C GLY A 2 -18.84 46.21 10.80
N LYS A 3 -17.52 46.16 10.78
CA LYS A 3 -16.76 45.17 10.02
C LYS A 3 -16.96 43.80 10.67
N ARG A 4 -17.75 42.93 10.05
CA ARG A 4 -17.79 41.49 10.42
C ARG A 4 -16.40 40.89 10.24
N ALA A 5 -15.84 40.36 11.33
CA ALA A 5 -14.64 39.53 11.27
C ALA A 5 -14.85 38.35 10.31
N PRO A 6 -13.86 37.94 9.52
CA PRO A 6 -14.01 36.81 8.65
C PRO A 6 -14.26 35.56 9.48
N SER A 7 -15.37 34.86 9.20
CA SER A 7 -15.68 33.56 9.78
C SER A 7 -14.46 32.67 9.63
N LEU A 8 -13.94 32.09 10.72
CA LEU A 8 -13.03 31.00 10.74
C LEU A 8 -13.65 29.85 9.91
N LYS A 9 -13.40 29.82 8.60
CA LYS A 9 -13.59 28.64 7.79
C LYS A 9 -12.76 27.58 8.46
N CYS A 10 -13.40 26.62 9.12
CA CYS A 10 -12.83 25.39 9.61
C CYS A 10 -11.99 24.81 8.47
N LEU A 11 -10.70 24.99 8.52
CA LEU A 11 -9.73 24.35 7.60
C LEU A 11 -9.93 22.86 7.82
N LYS A 12 -10.77 22.24 6.98
CA LYS A 12 -10.96 20.79 6.99
C LYS A 12 -9.59 20.18 6.82
N MET A 13 -9.08 19.54 7.87
CA MET A 13 -7.78 18.85 7.83
C MET A 13 -7.80 17.87 6.66
N ASN A 14 -6.81 17.96 5.78
CA ASN A 14 -6.69 17.15 4.58
C ASN A 14 -5.34 16.40 4.64
N LEU A 15 -5.39 15.08 4.63
CA LEU A 15 -4.22 14.22 4.68
C LEU A 15 -3.20 14.50 3.58
N LEU A 16 -3.63 15.00 2.43
CA LEU A 16 -2.74 15.42 1.35
C LEU A 16 -1.76 16.52 1.77
N PHE A 17 -2.15 17.41 2.70
CA PHE A 17 -1.36 18.59 3.04
C PHE A 17 -1.05 18.71 4.54
N SER A 18 -1.46 17.71 5.35
CA SER A 18 -1.28 17.79 6.81
C SER A 18 0.15 17.54 7.29
N ASN A 19 0.93 16.78 6.53
CA ASN A 19 2.26 16.29 6.95
C ASN A 19 3.37 16.64 5.98
N ASP A 20 3.06 17.01 4.74
CA ASP A 20 4.03 17.25 3.67
C ASP A 20 3.69 18.50 2.86
N LYS A 21 4.68 19.06 2.18
CA LYS A 21 4.50 20.17 1.24
C LYS A 21 4.04 19.66 -0.13
N GLN A 22 3.20 20.43 -0.79
CA GLN A 22 2.67 20.07 -2.11
C GLN A 22 3.80 19.80 -3.12
N GLY A 23 3.68 18.70 -3.87
CA GLY A 23 4.59 18.29 -4.93
C GLY A 23 5.99 17.84 -4.47
N GLN A 24 6.29 17.87 -3.16
CA GLN A 24 7.55 17.38 -2.61
C GLN A 24 7.42 15.96 -2.10
N LEU A 25 8.41 15.13 -2.38
CA LEU A 25 8.55 13.83 -1.75
C LEU A 25 8.93 13.99 -0.28
N PRO A 26 8.55 13.07 0.62
CA PRO A 26 8.97 13.11 2.02
C PRO A 26 10.49 12.96 2.14
N ASN A 27 11.06 13.42 3.26
CA ASN A 27 12.45 13.12 3.60
C ASN A 27 12.59 11.64 3.99
N SER A 28 12.71 10.78 2.99
CA SER A 28 12.83 9.33 3.14
C SER A 28 14.06 8.81 2.41
N TRP A 29 14.55 7.65 2.84
CA TRP A 29 15.60 6.95 2.10
C TRP A 29 15.21 6.70 0.65
N TYR A 30 13.94 6.39 0.39
CA TYR A 30 13.44 6.19 -0.97
C TYR A 30 13.54 7.45 -1.83
N ALA A 31 13.23 8.63 -1.28
CA ALA A 31 13.36 9.88 -2.01
C ALA A 31 14.83 10.28 -2.24
N ALA A 32 15.72 9.97 -1.26
CA ALA A 32 17.15 10.23 -1.37
C ALA A 32 17.88 9.32 -2.37
N THR A 33 17.34 8.14 -2.65
CA THR A 33 17.96 7.12 -3.51
C THR A 33 17.16 6.81 -4.78
N VAL A 34 16.17 7.65 -5.08
CA VAL A 34 15.31 7.51 -6.25
C VAL A 34 16.11 7.65 -7.54
N ASN A 35 15.81 6.84 -8.53
CA ASN A 35 16.37 6.95 -9.88
C ASN A 35 15.90 8.24 -10.56
N GLN A 36 16.63 8.67 -11.60
CA GLN A 36 16.14 9.76 -12.46
C GLN A 36 14.80 9.40 -13.08
N HIS A 37 13.85 10.33 -13.08
CA HIS A 37 12.49 10.12 -13.56
C HIS A 37 11.92 11.44 -14.13
N LYS A 38 10.88 11.28 -14.96
CA LYS A 38 10.19 12.42 -15.59
C LYS A 38 9.44 13.27 -14.57
N ARG A 39 9.30 14.56 -14.89
CA ARG A 39 8.39 15.49 -14.21
C ARG A 39 7.26 15.81 -15.18
N TYR A 40 6.07 15.96 -14.63
CA TYR A 40 4.87 16.19 -15.41
C TYR A 40 4.29 17.57 -15.12
N LYS A 41 3.68 18.19 -16.13
CA LYS A 41 3.04 19.51 -15.99
C LYS A 41 1.76 19.44 -15.15
N THR A 42 1.35 20.58 -14.62
CA THR A 42 0.03 20.74 -13.99
C THR A 42 -1.04 20.92 -15.09
N LEU A 43 -2.23 20.37 -14.88
CA LEU A 43 -3.36 20.55 -15.79
C LEU A 43 -3.81 22.02 -15.81
N GLN A 44 -3.76 22.66 -16.98
CA GLN A 44 -4.11 24.07 -17.18
C GLN A 44 -5.28 24.28 -18.16
N THR A 45 -5.75 23.21 -18.81
CA THR A 45 -6.70 23.30 -19.92
C THR A 45 -7.86 22.32 -19.74
N ARG A 46 -8.83 22.39 -20.66
CA ARG A 46 -9.85 21.36 -20.82
C ARG A 46 -9.33 20.28 -21.77
N ILE A 47 -9.41 19.01 -21.32
CA ILE A 47 -8.98 17.83 -22.07
C ILE A 47 -10.16 16.86 -22.21
N ARG A 48 -10.22 16.12 -23.32
CA ARG A 48 -11.14 14.99 -23.53
C ARG A 48 -10.33 13.71 -23.62
N THR A 49 -10.81 12.67 -22.96
CA THR A 49 -10.16 11.36 -22.92
C THR A 49 -11.20 10.24 -22.81
N ASP A 50 -10.78 8.99 -23.03
CA ASP A 50 -11.65 7.84 -22.77
C ASP A 50 -11.71 7.53 -21.28
N VAL A 51 -10.57 7.50 -20.60
CA VAL A 51 -10.49 7.21 -19.15
C VAL A 51 -9.70 8.30 -18.43
N CYS A 52 -10.29 8.87 -17.38
CA CYS A 52 -9.59 9.75 -16.44
C CYS A 52 -9.32 9.00 -15.13
N ILE A 53 -8.06 8.95 -14.71
CA ILE A 53 -7.62 8.29 -13.48
C ILE A 53 -7.23 9.35 -12.45
N ILE A 54 -7.74 9.22 -11.22
CA ILE A 54 -7.49 10.13 -10.11
C ILE A 54 -6.62 9.42 -9.08
N GLY A 55 -5.35 9.80 -9.00
CA GLY A 55 -4.33 9.24 -8.10
C GLY A 55 -3.26 8.44 -8.83
N GLY A 56 -2.02 8.90 -8.75
CA GLY A 56 -0.80 8.32 -9.33
C GLY A 56 -0.07 7.35 -8.39
N GLY A 57 -0.82 6.53 -7.63
CA GLY A 57 -0.30 5.38 -6.90
C GLY A 57 -0.28 4.10 -7.74
N PHE A 58 0.10 2.96 -7.15
CA PHE A 58 0.18 1.66 -7.87
C PHE A 58 -1.10 1.33 -8.63
N THR A 59 -2.28 1.53 -8.02
CA THR A 59 -3.57 1.25 -8.68
C THR A 59 -3.76 2.10 -9.94
N GLY A 60 -3.59 3.41 -9.81
CA GLY A 60 -3.81 4.32 -10.94
C GLY A 60 -2.77 4.16 -12.04
N LEU A 61 -1.50 3.98 -11.68
CA LEU A 61 -0.41 3.78 -12.64
C LEU A 61 -0.54 2.45 -13.37
N SER A 62 -0.90 1.37 -12.67
CA SER A 62 -1.16 0.07 -13.29
C SER A 62 -2.37 0.12 -14.22
N ALA A 63 -3.47 0.75 -13.81
CA ALA A 63 -4.64 0.93 -14.67
C ALA A 63 -4.29 1.75 -15.92
N ALA A 64 -3.56 2.86 -15.76
CA ALA A 64 -3.12 3.70 -16.86
C ALA A 64 -2.27 2.93 -17.87
N LEU A 65 -1.29 2.17 -17.37
CA LEU A 65 -0.38 1.37 -18.18
C LEU A 65 -1.11 0.29 -18.98
N HIS A 66 -2.02 -0.46 -18.35
CA HIS A 66 -2.78 -1.53 -19.02
C HIS A 66 -3.78 -0.99 -20.02
N LEU A 67 -4.50 0.10 -19.69
CA LEU A 67 -5.42 0.77 -20.63
C LEU A 67 -4.68 1.33 -21.85
N ALA A 68 -3.54 2.00 -21.63
CA ALA A 68 -2.74 2.53 -22.75
C ALA A 68 -2.17 1.40 -23.62
N THR A 69 -1.74 0.28 -23.01
CA THR A 69 -1.31 -0.92 -23.75
C THR A 69 -2.43 -1.48 -24.63
N ALA A 70 -3.69 -1.32 -24.23
CA ALA A 70 -4.87 -1.70 -25.01
C ALA A 70 -5.33 -0.61 -26.00
N GLY A 71 -4.58 0.47 -26.19
CA GLY A 71 -4.90 1.57 -27.12
C GLY A 71 -5.94 2.57 -26.62
N VAL A 72 -6.30 2.53 -25.34
CA VAL A 72 -7.26 3.47 -24.72
C VAL A 72 -6.57 4.79 -24.41
N LYS A 73 -7.20 5.91 -24.73
CA LYS A 73 -6.70 7.24 -24.38
C LYS A 73 -6.90 7.52 -22.89
N VAL A 74 -5.82 7.80 -22.18
CA VAL A 74 -5.82 7.93 -20.71
C VAL A 74 -5.23 9.26 -20.27
N VAL A 75 -5.91 9.92 -19.33
CA VAL A 75 -5.40 11.05 -18.54
C VAL A 75 -5.31 10.62 -17.08
N LEU A 76 -4.16 10.84 -16.44
CA LEU A 76 -3.94 10.59 -15.02
C LEU A 76 -3.67 11.90 -14.29
N LEU A 77 -4.43 12.17 -13.23
CA LEU A 77 -4.31 13.35 -12.38
C LEU A 77 -3.81 12.95 -11.00
N ASP A 78 -2.73 13.58 -10.52
CA ASP A 78 -2.27 13.42 -9.15
C ASP A 78 -2.23 14.77 -8.41
N ALA A 79 -2.66 14.79 -7.16
CA ALA A 79 -2.66 15.99 -6.31
C ALA A 79 -1.25 16.49 -5.99
N HIS A 80 -0.27 15.59 -5.99
CA HIS A 80 1.15 15.86 -5.81
C HIS A 80 1.92 15.39 -7.04
N ARG A 81 2.36 14.12 -7.06
CA ARG A 81 3.13 13.50 -8.14
C ARG A 81 3.04 11.97 -8.05
N PRO A 82 3.30 11.23 -9.14
CA PRO A 82 3.34 9.77 -9.12
C PRO A 82 4.20 9.23 -7.97
N GLY A 83 3.68 8.22 -7.27
CA GLY A 83 4.36 7.59 -6.15
C GLY A 83 4.45 8.40 -4.86
N TRP A 84 3.94 9.64 -4.80
CA TRP A 84 4.01 10.48 -3.60
C TRP A 84 3.30 9.87 -2.39
N GLY A 85 2.16 9.23 -2.58
CA GLY A 85 1.35 8.63 -1.52
C GLY A 85 1.95 7.36 -0.92
N ALA A 86 1.11 6.48 -0.39
CA ALA A 86 1.53 5.20 0.23
C ALA A 86 2.38 4.34 -0.71
N SER A 87 2.22 4.45 -2.02
CA SER A 87 2.95 3.65 -3.01
C SER A 87 4.46 3.90 -3.00
N GLY A 88 4.92 5.11 -2.69
CA GLY A 88 6.36 5.40 -2.58
C GLY A 88 6.90 5.43 -1.15
N ARG A 89 6.12 5.00 -0.14
CA ARG A 89 6.46 5.16 1.28
C ARG A 89 6.42 3.87 2.10
N ASN A 90 6.06 2.74 1.49
CA ASN A 90 5.84 1.45 2.15
C ASN A 90 7.12 0.62 2.28
N GLY A 91 7.05 -0.56 2.92
CA GLY A 91 8.18 -1.47 3.12
C GLY A 91 8.69 -2.15 1.85
N GLY A 92 8.03 -2.00 0.72
CA GLY A 92 8.42 -2.59 -0.55
C GLY A 92 8.15 -4.09 -0.67
N GLN A 93 7.36 -4.69 0.21
CA GLN A 93 7.08 -6.13 0.19
C GLN A 93 5.99 -6.48 -0.83
N VAL A 94 6.30 -7.43 -1.70
CA VAL A 94 5.43 -8.04 -2.70
C VAL A 94 4.99 -9.38 -2.15
N ALA A 95 4.04 -9.32 -1.21
CA ALA A 95 3.60 -10.47 -0.45
C ALA A 95 2.61 -11.34 -1.22
N ASN A 96 2.51 -12.58 -0.78
CA ASN A 96 1.64 -13.61 -1.29
C ASN A 96 0.16 -13.40 -0.86
N GLY A 97 -0.79 -13.88 -1.66
CA GLY A 97 -2.22 -13.94 -1.33
C GLY A 97 -2.88 -12.61 -1.01
N GLN A 98 -3.91 -12.68 -0.19
CA GLN A 98 -4.64 -11.52 0.34
C GLN A 98 -4.10 -11.15 1.74
N ARG A 99 -4.60 -10.05 2.33
CA ARG A 99 -4.26 -9.69 3.72
C ARG A 99 -4.92 -10.63 4.76
N VAL A 100 -5.89 -11.41 4.35
CA VAL A 100 -6.62 -12.39 5.15
C VAL A 100 -6.10 -13.79 4.81
N GLU A 101 -5.87 -14.59 5.84
CA GLU A 101 -5.40 -15.97 5.69
C GLU A 101 -6.35 -16.82 4.86
N GLN A 102 -5.79 -17.74 4.08
CA GLN A 102 -6.52 -18.52 3.11
C GLN A 102 -7.61 -19.41 3.77
N GLY A 103 -7.28 -20.04 4.90
CA GLY A 103 -8.25 -20.86 5.63
C GLY A 103 -9.44 -20.06 6.21
N ARG A 104 -9.26 -18.77 6.46
CA ARG A 104 -10.37 -17.89 6.84
C ARG A 104 -11.22 -17.53 5.62
N LEU A 105 -10.60 -17.27 4.46
CA LEU A 105 -11.34 -17.01 3.22
C LEU A 105 -12.21 -18.22 2.81
N GLU A 106 -11.71 -19.45 2.99
CA GLU A 106 -12.48 -20.69 2.78
C GLU A 106 -13.75 -20.74 3.64
N LYS A 107 -13.61 -20.37 4.92
CA LYS A 107 -14.74 -20.35 5.87
C LYS A 107 -15.76 -19.24 5.56
N GLU A 108 -15.29 -18.05 5.17
CA GLU A 108 -16.16 -16.89 4.95
C GLU A 108 -16.84 -16.89 3.58
N TYR A 109 -16.17 -17.39 2.52
CA TYR A 109 -16.63 -17.28 1.12
C TYR A 109 -16.82 -18.63 0.43
N GLY A 110 -16.45 -19.74 1.07
CA GLY A 110 -16.45 -21.08 0.47
C GLY A 110 -15.21 -21.35 -0.39
N GLU A 111 -14.95 -22.63 -0.64
CA GLU A 111 -13.70 -23.10 -1.27
C GLU A 111 -13.48 -22.53 -2.67
N LEU A 112 -14.49 -22.50 -3.53
CA LEU A 112 -14.38 -22.02 -4.91
C LEU A 112 -14.00 -20.54 -4.97
N ALA A 113 -14.67 -19.69 -4.17
CA ALA A 113 -14.35 -18.28 -4.10
C ALA A 113 -12.97 -18.05 -3.48
N ALA A 114 -12.61 -18.80 -2.43
CA ALA A 114 -11.30 -18.72 -1.79
C ALA A 114 -10.17 -19.12 -2.76
N ARG A 115 -10.34 -20.15 -3.59
CA ARG A 115 -9.38 -20.51 -4.65
C ARG A 115 -9.23 -19.42 -5.71
N SER A 116 -10.34 -18.78 -6.11
CA SER A 116 -10.30 -17.65 -7.05
C SER A 116 -9.55 -16.45 -6.44
N LEU A 117 -9.79 -16.14 -5.17
CA LEU A 117 -9.09 -15.09 -4.44
C LEU A 117 -7.59 -15.39 -4.27
N TRP A 118 -7.24 -16.65 -4.01
CA TRP A 118 -5.86 -17.11 -3.97
C TRP A 118 -5.16 -16.90 -5.31
N GLN A 119 -5.79 -17.34 -6.41
CA GLN A 119 -5.22 -17.18 -7.76
C GLN A 119 -5.00 -15.70 -8.09
N ILE A 120 -5.96 -14.82 -7.79
CA ILE A 120 -5.79 -13.37 -7.96
C ILE A 120 -4.58 -12.86 -7.15
N GLY A 121 -4.36 -13.38 -5.94
CA GLY A 121 -3.19 -13.03 -5.12
C GLY A 121 -1.87 -13.51 -5.73
N GLN A 122 -1.83 -14.72 -6.31
CA GLN A 122 -0.65 -15.23 -7.04
C GLN A 122 -0.38 -14.39 -8.29
N ASP A 123 -1.42 -14.18 -9.11
CA ASP A 123 -1.33 -13.35 -10.31
C ASP A 123 -0.85 -11.92 -9.98
N ALA A 124 -1.25 -11.38 -8.83
CA ALA A 124 -0.84 -10.05 -8.38
C ALA A 124 0.68 -9.95 -8.14
N LYS A 125 1.24 -10.96 -7.53
CA LYS A 125 2.67 -11.08 -7.26
C LYS A 125 3.45 -11.23 -8.56
N GLU A 126 3.01 -12.14 -9.43
CA GLU A 126 3.60 -12.39 -10.73
C GLU A 126 3.51 -11.16 -11.64
N LEU A 127 2.41 -10.41 -11.57
CA LEU A 127 2.24 -9.16 -12.32
C LEU A 127 3.33 -8.14 -11.98
N VAL A 128 3.66 -7.97 -10.69
CA VAL A 128 4.73 -7.04 -10.28
C VAL A 128 6.06 -7.44 -10.91
N GLY A 129 6.46 -8.71 -10.81
CA GLY A 129 7.69 -9.22 -11.41
C GLY A 129 7.71 -9.07 -12.95
N SER A 130 6.59 -9.37 -13.60
CA SER A 130 6.42 -9.22 -15.05
C SER A 130 6.54 -7.76 -15.50
N LEU A 131 5.94 -6.82 -14.75
CA LEU A 131 6.06 -5.39 -15.06
C LEU A 131 7.49 -4.89 -14.88
N VAL A 132 8.16 -5.30 -13.79
CA VAL A 132 9.57 -4.98 -13.54
C VAL A 132 10.44 -5.45 -14.70
N SER A 133 10.26 -6.68 -15.15
CA SER A 133 11.04 -7.27 -16.25
C SER A 133 10.68 -6.62 -17.59
N LYS A 134 9.38 -6.56 -17.94
CA LYS A 134 8.89 -6.06 -19.23
C LYS A 134 9.31 -4.62 -19.52
N TYR A 135 9.27 -3.78 -18.50
CA TYR A 135 9.58 -2.34 -18.62
C TYR A 135 10.97 -1.99 -18.06
N SER A 136 11.80 -2.99 -17.75
CA SER A 136 13.16 -2.80 -17.23
C SER A 136 13.23 -1.82 -16.05
N ILE A 137 12.25 -1.92 -15.12
CA ILE A 137 12.14 -1.02 -13.99
C ILE A 137 13.24 -1.34 -12.95
N ASN A 138 14.22 -0.46 -12.82
CA ASN A 138 15.29 -0.60 -11.83
C ASN A 138 14.78 -0.24 -10.42
N CYS A 139 14.27 -1.23 -9.68
CA CYS A 139 13.67 -1.06 -8.36
C CYS A 139 14.18 -2.04 -7.29
N ASP A 140 15.40 -2.57 -7.45
CA ASP A 140 16.00 -3.53 -6.49
C ASP A 140 15.07 -4.71 -6.16
N PHE A 141 14.44 -5.32 -7.17
CA PHE A 141 13.51 -6.43 -6.99
C PHE A 141 14.25 -7.70 -6.60
N LYS A 142 13.94 -8.28 -5.43
CA LYS A 142 14.61 -9.45 -4.87
C LYS A 142 13.61 -10.42 -4.24
N PRO A 143 13.83 -11.74 -4.35
CA PRO A 143 12.95 -12.77 -3.79
C PRO A 143 13.14 -12.93 -2.28
N GLY A 144 12.11 -13.46 -1.62
CA GLY A 144 12.12 -13.92 -0.25
C GLY A 144 11.45 -12.95 0.74
N ILE A 145 10.38 -13.44 1.36
CA ILE A 145 9.76 -12.83 2.54
C ILE A 145 9.65 -13.87 3.63
N VAL A 146 10.09 -13.51 4.84
CA VAL A 146 9.88 -14.29 6.06
C VAL A 146 8.67 -13.74 6.80
N HIS A 147 7.77 -14.63 7.21
CA HIS A 147 6.77 -14.37 8.23
C HIS A 147 7.28 -14.91 9.56
N ALA A 148 7.50 -14.01 10.54
CA ALA A 148 8.18 -14.33 11.81
C ALA A 148 7.20 -14.32 12.99
N CYS A 149 7.21 -15.38 13.81
CA CYS A 149 6.29 -15.62 14.91
C CYS A 149 6.98 -15.46 16.27
N PHE A 150 6.26 -14.89 17.25
CA PHE A 150 6.76 -14.63 18.61
C PHE A 150 6.36 -15.71 19.61
N SER A 151 5.30 -16.47 19.38
CA SER A 151 4.76 -17.45 20.32
C SER A 151 4.57 -18.82 19.68
N GLU A 152 4.55 -19.88 20.50
CA GLU A 152 4.30 -21.24 20.02
C GLU A 152 2.92 -21.39 19.36
N ALA A 153 1.92 -20.64 19.85
CA ALA A 153 0.59 -20.63 19.25
C ALA A 153 0.62 -20.09 17.83
N GLU A 154 1.31 -18.95 17.62
CA GLU A 154 1.49 -18.36 16.28
C GLU A 154 2.30 -19.29 15.36
N VAL A 155 3.35 -19.91 15.86
CA VAL A 155 4.14 -20.90 15.09
C VAL A 155 3.27 -22.08 14.67
N LYS A 156 2.45 -22.63 15.58
CA LYS A 156 1.54 -23.74 15.27
C LYS A 156 0.52 -23.38 14.19
N GLU A 157 -0.01 -22.15 14.23
CA GLU A 157 -0.94 -21.65 13.23
C GLU A 157 -0.24 -21.45 11.88
N GLU A 158 0.97 -20.87 11.87
CA GLU A 158 1.75 -20.68 10.65
C GLU A 158 2.18 -22.00 10.00
N LEU A 159 2.57 -23.01 10.79
CA LEU A 159 2.86 -24.36 10.30
C LEU A 159 1.63 -24.99 9.59
N LYS A 160 0.45 -24.83 10.20
CA LYS A 160 -0.81 -25.31 9.64
C LYS A 160 -1.16 -24.56 8.35
N ASN A 161 -1.00 -23.24 8.33
CA ASN A 161 -1.21 -22.42 7.14
C ASN A 161 -0.26 -22.81 6.01
N THR A 162 1.04 -22.93 6.30
CA THR A 162 2.06 -23.38 5.33
C THR A 162 1.72 -24.75 4.74
N ALA A 163 1.36 -25.73 5.57
CA ALA A 163 0.97 -27.05 5.10
C ALA A 163 -0.31 -27.02 4.24
N ASN A 164 -1.29 -26.18 4.59
CA ASN A 164 -2.49 -25.97 3.79
C ASN A 164 -2.16 -25.39 2.41
N LEU A 165 -1.31 -24.37 2.36
CA LEU A 165 -0.89 -23.72 1.11
C LEU A 165 -0.11 -24.68 0.21
N GLN A 166 0.78 -25.50 0.77
CA GLN A 166 1.53 -26.51 0.01
C GLN A 166 0.59 -27.59 -0.55
N LYS A 167 -0.24 -28.19 0.31
CA LYS A 167 -1.05 -29.35 -0.04
C LYS A 167 -2.24 -29.00 -0.94
N ASN A 168 -2.98 -27.94 -0.59
CA ASN A 168 -4.27 -27.63 -1.20
C ASN A 168 -4.21 -26.56 -2.28
N TYR A 169 -3.14 -25.75 -2.29
CA TYR A 169 -2.96 -24.63 -3.22
C TYR A 169 -1.69 -24.77 -4.09
N GLY A 170 -0.92 -25.86 -3.95
CA GLY A 170 0.26 -26.13 -4.77
C GLY A 170 1.40 -25.11 -4.60
N HIS A 171 1.42 -24.38 -3.46
CA HIS A 171 2.45 -23.37 -3.19
C HIS A 171 3.69 -24.00 -2.57
N SER A 172 4.55 -24.62 -3.42
CA SER A 172 5.70 -25.40 -2.98
C SER A 172 6.88 -24.58 -2.43
N ASP A 173 6.96 -23.30 -2.79
CA ASP A 173 8.10 -22.43 -2.47
C ASP A 173 7.99 -21.75 -1.10
N ILE A 174 6.94 -22.05 -0.33
CA ILE A 174 6.82 -21.66 1.07
C ILE A 174 7.34 -22.79 1.97
N HIS A 175 8.20 -22.47 2.94
CA HIS A 175 8.80 -23.43 3.86
C HIS A 175 8.68 -22.96 5.28
N SER A 176 8.31 -23.86 6.18
CA SER A 176 8.30 -23.61 7.62
C SER A 176 9.70 -23.45 8.17
N LEU A 177 9.86 -22.60 9.15
CA LEU A 177 11.12 -22.35 9.86
C LEU A 177 10.94 -22.66 11.33
N ASP A 178 11.78 -23.53 11.88
CA ASP A 178 11.88 -23.74 13.31
C ASP A 178 12.65 -22.60 14.00
N LYS A 179 12.77 -22.68 15.35
CA LYS A 179 13.44 -21.66 16.16
C LYS A 179 14.90 -21.46 15.76
N THR A 180 15.63 -22.52 15.49
CA THR A 180 17.05 -22.47 15.10
C THR A 180 17.18 -21.84 13.73
N GLN A 181 16.37 -22.27 12.77
CA GLN A 181 16.40 -21.79 11.40
C GLN A 181 16.06 -20.28 11.32
N ILE A 182 14.99 -19.84 12.01
CA ILE A 182 14.62 -18.42 11.95
C ILE A 182 15.64 -17.52 12.65
N GLN A 183 16.22 -17.96 13.77
CA GLN A 183 17.25 -17.19 14.47
C GLN A 183 18.60 -17.15 13.74
N ASN A 184 18.88 -18.12 12.89
CA ASN A 184 20.01 -18.08 11.97
C ASN A 184 19.80 -17.13 10.79
N ILE A 185 18.54 -16.90 10.40
CA ILE A 185 18.20 -15.96 9.31
C ILE A 185 18.08 -14.53 9.85
N ILE A 186 17.37 -14.38 10.98
CA ILE A 186 17.11 -13.10 11.65
C ILE A 186 17.88 -13.12 12.99
N GLY A 187 18.86 -12.27 13.15
CA GLY A 187 19.70 -12.18 14.34
C GLY A 187 18.94 -11.63 15.55
N SER A 188 17.82 -12.24 15.90
CA SER A 188 16.98 -11.86 17.03
C SER A 188 16.46 -13.07 17.76
N LYS A 189 16.55 -13.04 19.10
CA LYS A 189 15.97 -14.08 19.98
C LYS A 189 14.45 -13.92 20.16
N SER A 190 13.87 -12.83 19.66
CA SER A 190 12.44 -12.55 19.81
C SER A 190 11.55 -13.48 18.99
N TYR A 191 12.07 -14.03 17.89
CA TYR A 191 11.33 -14.93 17.03
C TYR A 191 11.65 -16.38 17.34
N ILE A 192 10.62 -17.23 17.38
CA ILE A 192 10.75 -18.64 17.76
C ILE A 192 10.32 -19.61 16.67
N GLY A 193 9.95 -19.11 15.49
CA GLY A 193 9.59 -19.88 14.31
C GLY A 193 8.87 -18.99 13.28
N GLY A 194 8.41 -19.60 12.20
CA GLY A 194 7.72 -18.90 11.12
C GLY A 194 7.73 -19.63 9.81
N SER A 195 7.67 -18.88 8.71
CA SER A 195 7.82 -19.41 7.35
C SER A 195 8.65 -18.48 6.48
N ILE A 196 9.18 -19.01 5.38
CA ILE A 196 9.80 -18.24 4.30
C ILE A 196 9.13 -18.58 2.99
N ASP A 197 8.71 -17.55 2.25
CA ASP A 197 8.14 -17.68 0.89
C ASP A 197 9.11 -17.09 -0.13
N TRP A 198 9.72 -17.94 -0.95
CA TRP A 198 10.68 -17.54 -1.97
C TRP A 198 10.05 -17.00 -3.25
N ARG A 199 8.74 -17.22 -3.47
CA ARG A 199 8.00 -16.61 -4.57
C ARG A 199 7.47 -15.21 -4.22
N SER A 200 7.47 -14.83 -2.96
CA SER A 200 7.29 -13.44 -2.53
C SER A 200 8.58 -12.66 -2.74
N ALA A 201 8.50 -11.34 -2.83
CA ALA A 201 9.63 -10.49 -3.14
C ALA A 201 9.59 -9.17 -2.37
N HIS A 202 10.69 -8.42 -2.46
CA HIS A 202 10.71 -7.03 -2.01
C HIS A 202 11.41 -6.14 -3.03
N LEU A 203 11.15 -4.85 -2.97
CA LEU A 203 11.64 -3.87 -3.94
C LEU A 203 11.74 -2.45 -3.35
N HIS A 204 12.31 -1.54 -4.12
CA HIS A 204 12.28 -0.10 -3.86
C HIS A 204 10.96 0.49 -4.38
N PRO A 205 9.95 0.76 -3.51
CA PRO A 205 8.58 1.02 -3.94
C PRO A 205 8.41 2.31 -4.72
N LEU A 206 9.21 3.34 -4.41
CA LEU A 206 9.15 4.60 -5.16
C LEU A 206 9.71 4.44 -6.58
N ASN A 207 10.81 3.72 -6.76
CA ASN A 207 11.36 3.44 -8.09
C ASN A 207 10.39 2.60 -8.92
N PHE A 208 9.71 1.63 -8.31
CA PHE A 208 8.68 0.86 -9.00
C PHE A 208 7.51 1.75 -9.46
N ALA A 209 6.98 2.62 -8.57
CA ALA A 209 5.91 3.54 -8.94
C ALA A 209 6.29 4.50 -10.07
N LEU A 210 7.51 5.07 -10.00
CA LEU A 210 7.99 6.01 -11.02
C LEU A 210 8.31 5.30 -12.34
N GLY A 211 8.84 4.07 -12.29
CA GLY A 211 9.02 3.26 -13.50
C GLY A 211 7.69 2.95 -14.20
N LEU A 212 6.63 2.65 -13.44
CA LEU A 212 5.29 2.50 -14.01
C LEU A 212 4.78 3.81 -14.64
N ALA A 213 5.04 4.97 -14.00
CA ALA A 213 4.63 6.27 -14.54
C ALA A 213 5.36 6.59 -15.85
N ASP A 214 6.67 6.38 -15.89
CA ASP A 214 7.48 6.63 -17.07
C ASP A 214 7.05 5.71 -18.23
N SER A 215 6.85 4.41 -17.97
CA SER A 215 6.36 3.46 -18.96
C SER A 215 4.95 3.79 -19.48
N ALA A 216 4.04 4.20 -18.58
CA ALA A 216 2.72 4.65 -18.99
C ALA A 216 2.78 5.92 -19.86
N SER A 217 3.65 6.87 -19.50
CA SER A 217 3.87 8.10 -20.28
C SER A 217 4.45 7.81 -21.68
N GLU A 218 5.34 6.81 -21.81
CA GLU A 218 5.89 6.35 -23.09
C GLU A 218 4.84 5.70 -23.99
N LEU A 219 3.80 5.11 -23.41
CA LEU A 219 2.64 4.58 -24.12
C LEU A 219 1.57 5.65 -24.39
N GLY A 220 1.86 6.93 -24.15
CA GLY A 220 0.96 8.04 -24.49
C GLY A 220 -0.01 8.45 -23.39
N VAL A 221 0.11 7.95 -22.16
CA VAL A 221 -0.69 8.44 -21.03
C VAL A 221 -0.31 9.88 -20.71
N GLU A 222 -1.29 10.79 -20.71
CA GLU A 222 -1.09 12.17 -20.27
C GLU A 222 -1.16 12.24 -18.73
N ILE A 223 -0.02 12.38 -18.07
CA ILE A 223 0.09 12.50 -16.61
C ILE A 223 0.21 13.97 -16.21
N PHE A 224 -0.55 14.37 -15.17
CA PHE A 224 -0.51 15.72 -14.62
C PHE A 224 -0.24 15.69 -13.11
N GLU A 225 0.88 16.30 -12.70
CA GLU A 225 1.24 16.54 -11.29
C GLU A 225 0.54 17.80 -10.75
N ASN A 226 0.47 17.93 -9.42
CA ASN A 226 -0.10 19.10 -8.73
C ASN A 226 -1.51 19.45 -9.23
N SER A 227 -2.27 18.44 -9.63
CA SER A 227 -3.58 18.57 -10.27
C SER A 227 -4.66 17.93 -9.37
N LEU A 228 -4.83 18.52 -8.16
CA LEU A 228 -5.82 18.08 -7.19
C LEU A 228 -7.23 18.14 -7.80
N VAL A 229 -7.90 17.00 -7.81
CA VAL A 229 -9.32 16.92 -8.15
C VAL A 229 -10.17 17.30 -6.94
N ASP A 230 -10.99 18.32 -7.09
CA ASP A 230 -11.87 18.83 -6.03
C ASP A 230 -13.34 18.39 -6.20
N LYS A 231 -13.76 18.09 -7.45
CA LYS A 231 -15.12 17.69 -7.77
C LYS A 231 -15.17 16.78 -9.00
N ILE A 232 -16.09 15.83 -8.96
CA ILE A 232 -16.51 15.03 -10.11
C ILE A 232 -17.99 15.32 -10.36
N ALA A 233 -18.34 15.80 -11.57
CA ALA A 233 -19.72 15.91 -12.03
C ALA A 233 -20.01 14.67 -12.88
N TYR A 234 -20.91 13.83 -12.38
CA TYR A 234 -21.31 12.58 -13.03
C TYR A 234 -22.39 12.85 -14.10
N GLY A 235 -22.32 12.16 -15.24
CA GLY A 235 -23.26 12.28 -16.34
C GLY A 235 -23.00 11.23 -17.41
N ASN A 236 -23.50 11.45 -18.64
CA ASN A 236 -23.17 10.59 -19.79
C ASN A 236 -21.65 10.54 -20.02
N LYS A 237 -20.99 11.65 -19.78
CA LYS A 237 -19.54 11.77 -19.59
C LYS A 237 -19.30 12.40 -18.23
N ASN A 238 -18.26 11.93 -17.56
CA ASN A 238 -17.84 12.52 -16.30
C ASN A 238 -16.98 13.75 -16.55
N ILE A 239 -17.19 14.82 -15.76
CA ILE A 239 -16.35 16.01 -15.80
C ILE A 239 -15.59 16.10 -14.48
N ILE A 240 -14.27 15.96 -14.56
CA ILE A 240 -13.34 15.96 -13.46
C ILE A 240 -12.72 17.36 -13.35
N HIS A 241 -12.99 18.04 -12.24
CA HIS A 241 -12.57 19.43 -12.02
C HIS A 241 -11.31 19.49 -11.19
N THR A 242 -10.38 20.35 -11.60
CA THR A 242 -9.22 20.81 -10.83
C THR A 242 -9.25 22.33 -10.74
N LYS A 243 -8.37 22.91 -9.93
CA LYS A 243 -8.30 24.38 -9.79
C LYS A 243 -8.07 25.12 -11.11
N HIS A 244 -7.30 24.53 -12.04
CA HIS A 244 -6.81 25.25 -13.24
C HIS A 244 -7.25 24.61 -14.56
N GLY A 245 -7.93 23.47 -14.53
CA GLY A 245 -8.39 22.78 -15.73
C GLY A 245 -9.45 21.74 -15.42
N GLN A 246 -9.94 21.05 -16.45
CA GLN A 246 -10.91 19.98 -16.32
C GLN A 246 -10.69 18.88 -17.33
N VAL A 247 -11.09 17.65 -16.99
CA VAL A 247 -11.07 16.51 -17.91
C VAL A 247 -12.49 16.01 -18.12
N GLU A 248 -12.90 15.87 -19.37
CA GLU A 248 -14.13 15.20 -19.79
C GLU A 248 -13.78 13.77 -20.19
N ALA A 249 -14.36 12.77 -19.54
CA ALA A 249 -14.00 11.35 -19.72
C ALA A 249 -15.23 10.45 -19.82
N ASN A 250 -15.13 9.39 -20.65
CA ASN A 250 -16.15 8.35 -20.75
C ASN A 250 -16.18 7.51 -19.46
N TYR A 251 -15.00 7.18 -18.91
CA TYR A 251 -14.84 6.46 -17.63
C TYR A 251 -13.95 7.21 -16.65
N THR A 252 -14.17 6.99 -15.39
CA THR A 252 -13.35 7.55 -14.31
C THR A 252 -12.91 6.46 -13.33
N ILE A 253 -11.63 6.42 -12.98
CA ILE A 253 -11.08 5.55 -11.94
C ILE A 253 -10.64 6.40 -10.75
N ILE A 254 -11.21 6.15 -9.56
CA ILE A 254 -10.82 6.80 -8.31
C ILE A 254 -9.85 5.88 -7.58
N ALA A 255 -8.54 6.19 -7.64
CA ALA A 255 -7.44 5.41 -7.11
C ALA A 255 -6.70 6.13 -5.94
N CYS A 256 -7.44 6.88 -5.13
CA CYS A 256 -6.89 7.76 -4.08
C CYS A 256 -6.53 7.05 -2.78
N ASN A 257 -7.00 5.82 -2.56
CA ASN A 257 -6.79 5.03 -1.34
C ASN A 257 -6.99 5.86 -0.04
N GLY A 258 -6.01 5.93 0.87
CA GLY A 258 -6.09 6.67 2.14
C GLY A 258 -6.16 8.20 1.99
N TYR A 259 -5.84 8.73 0.82
CA TYR A 259 -5.85 10.17 0.52
C TYR A 259 -7.13 10.67 -0.18
N LEU A 260 -8.18 9.86 -0.20
CA LEU A 260 -9.45 10.17 -0.87
C LEU A 260 -10.11 11.48 -0.37
N GLY A 261 -9.97 11.79 0.92
CA GLY A 261 -10.63 12.95 1.52
C GLY A 261 -12.15 12.88 1.39
N ASN A 262 -12.73 13.99 0.93
CA ASN A 262 -14.19 14.13 0.75
C ASN A 262 -14.64 13.91 -0.71
N LEU A 263 -13.76 13.46 -1.60
CA LEU A 263 -14.04 13.38 -3.04
C LEU A 263 -15.23 12.45 -3.34
N ASN A 264 -15.33 11.33 -2.61
CA ASN A 264 -16.46 10.41 -2.73
C ASN A 264 -16.89 9.85 -1.37
N LYS A 265 -18.16 10.08 -1.00
CA LYS A 265 -18.70 9.68 0.31
C LYS A 265 -18.91 8.17 0.43
N GLU A 266 -19.27 7.50 -0.65
CA GLU A 266 -19.53 6.05 -0.61
C GLU A 266 -18.24 5.28 -0.36
N ILE A 267 -17.17 5.58 -1.09
CA ILE A 267 -15.85 4.99 -0.85
C ILE A 267 -15.38 5.31 0.57
N SER A 268 -15.53 6.58 1.02
CA SER A 268 -15.05 6.99 2.33
C SER A 268 -15.72 6.27 3.50
N LYS A 269 -16.94 5.73 3.34
CA LYS A 269 -17.61 4.89 4.35
C LYS A 269 -16.95 3.52 4.49
N LYS A 270 -16.35 3.00 3.42
CA LYS A 270 -15.79 1.65 3.31
C LYS A 270 -14.33 1.55 3.74
N VAL A 271 -13.59 2.65 3.65
CA VAL A 271 -12.15 2.66 3.92
C VAL A 271 -11.79 3.67 5.01
N MET A 272 -10.78 3.33 5.81
CA MET A 272 -10.27 4.16 6.88
C MET A 272 -8.78 4.43 6.69
N PRO A 273 -8.34 5.70 6.62
CA PRO A 273 -6.92 6.04 6.55
C PRO A 273 -6.24 5.74 7.89
N ILE A 274 -5.06 5.11 7.82
CA ILE A 274 -4.17 4.84 8.95
C ILE A 274 -2.77 5.28 8.56
N ASN A 275 -2.07 5.93 9.50
CA ASN A 275 -0.67 6.29 9.31
C ASN A 275 0.24 5.18 9.85
N ASN A 276 1.28 4.88 9.10
CA ASN A 276 2.32 3.95 9.48
C ASN A 276 3.69 4.60 9.23
N PHE A 277 4.73 4.18 9.95
CA PHE A 277 6.02 4.86 9.99
C PHE A 277 7.16 3.90 9.69
N ILE A 278 8.18 4.43 9.02
CA ILE A 278 9.41 3.70 8.68
C ILE A 278 10.61 4.58 9.05
N ALA A 279 11.69 3.93 9.50
CA ALA A 279 12.99 4.54 9.67
C ALA A 279 14.04 3.77 8.85
N ALA A 280 15.05 4.49 8.37
CA ALA A 280 16.27 3.93 7.82
C ALA A 280 17.43 4.31 8.74
N THR A 281 18.19 3.31 9.17
CA THR A 281 19.39 3.54 9.97
C THR A 281 20.47 4.26 9.18
N GLU A 282 21.51 4.75 9.85
CA GLU A 282 22.79 4.98 9.23
C GLU A 282 23.29 3.70 8.53
N VAL A 283 24.28 3.82 7.65
CA VAL A 283 24.90 2.67 6.97
C VAL A 283 25.54 1.74 8.01
N LEU A 284 25.09 0.48 8.03
CA LEU A 284 25.60 -0.50 8.97
C LEU A 284 26.89 -1.13 8.45
N ASN A 285 27.86 -1.34 9.34
CA ASN A 285 29.01 -2.15 9.01
C ASN A 285 28.64 -3.63 8.82
N ASP A 286 29.54 -4.42 8.23
CA ASP A 286 29.27 -5.82 7.90
C ASP A 286 28.97 -6.71 9.12
N SER A 287 29.55 -6.40 10.28
CA SER A 287 29.27 -7.14 11.52
C SER A 287 27.84 -6.90 11.99
N LEU A 288 27.41 -5.65 12.09
CA LEU A 288 26.04 -5.31 12.47
C LEU A 288 25.03 -5.82 11.45
N LYS A 289 25.30 -5.65 10.14
CA LYS A 289 24.42 -6.15 9.08
C LYS A 289 24.18 -7.66 9.22
N LYS A 290 25.24 -8.45 9.36
CA LYS A 290 25.16 -9.91 9.56
C LYS A 290 24.49 -10.29 10.86
N SER A 291 24.60 -9.46 11.91
CA SER A 291 23.92 -9.70 13.19
C SER A 291 22.41 -9.42 13.17
N ILE A 292 21.87 -8.90 12.04
CA ILE A 292 20.44 -8.58 11.88
C ILE A 292 19.78 -9.51 10.86
N LEU A 293 20.32 -9.55 9.63
CA LEU A 293 19.84 -10.39 8.55
C LEU A 293 21.00 -11.05 7.82
N MET A 294 20.98 -12.38 7.79
CA MET A 294 22.01 -13.16 7.09
C MET A 294 21.79 -13.23 5.58
N LYS A 295 20.58 -12.97 5.11
CA LYS A 295 20.16 -12.99 3.72
C LYS A 295 19.51 -11.69 3.32
N ASP A 296 19.57 -11.35 2.03
CA ASP A 296 18.86 -10.19 1.47
C ASP A 296 17.40 -10.54 1.19
N ILE A 297 16.62 -10.55 2.25
CA ILE A 297 15.19 -10.87 2.28
C ILE A 297 14.43 -9.80 3.05
N ALA A 298 13.13 -9.76 2.90
CA ALA A 298 12.27 -8.96 3.76
C ALA A 298 11.63 -9.82 4.86
N VAL A 299 11.27 -9.20 5.96
CA VAL A 299 10.61 -9.83 7.11
C VAL A 299 9.35 -9.05 7.44
N ALA A 300 8.26 -9.76 7.74
CA ALA A 300 7.07 -9.23 8.40
C ALA A 300 6.74 -10.13 9.59
N ASP A 301 6.32 -9.57 10.72
CA ASP A 301 6.00 -10.37 11.90
C ASP A 301 4.49 -10.57 12.11
N SER A 302 4.16 -11.46 13.06
CA SER A 302 2.80 -11.86 13.41
C SER A 302 2.03 -10.84 14.25
N LYS A 303 2.65 -9.72 14.66
CA LYS A 303 1.97 -8.70 15.46
C LYS A 303 0.82 -8.03 14.71
N PHE A 304 -0.23 -7.65 15.43
CA PHE A 304 -1.36 -6.92 14.86
C PHE A 304 -0.92 -5.59 14.21
N VAL A 305 -0.06 -4.83 14.90
CA VAL A 305 0.70 -3.73 14.35
C VAL A 305 2.02 -4.30 13.86
N VAL A 306 2.03 -4.80 12.64
CA VAL A 306 3.14 -5.54 12.04
C VAL A 306 4.42 -4.73 12.08
N ASN A 307 5.50 -5.31 12.61
CA ASN A 307 6.84 -4.84 12.35
C ASN A 307 7.33 -5.51 11.06
N TYR A 308 7.90 -4.73 10.18
CA TYR A 308 8.43 -5.24 8.93
C TYR A 308 9.76 -4.55 8.63
N PHE A 309 10.70 -5.32 8.10
CA PHE A 309 12.04 -4.79 7.87
C PHE A 309 12.78 -5.54 6.77
N ARG A 310 13.77 -4.88 6.22
CA ARG A 310 14.73 -5.44 5.27
C ARG A 310 16.00 -4.59 5.22
N LEU A 311 17.04 -5.10 4.63
CA LEU A 311 18.21 -4.29 4.30
C LEU A 311 17.98 -3.51 3.00
N SER A 312 18.54 -2.32 2.93
CA SER A 312 18.65 -1.52 1.72
C SER A 312 19.90 -1.93 0.93
N ARG A 313 19.98 -1.50 -0.34
CA ARG A 313 21.15 -1.76 -1.20
C ARG A 313 22.46 -1.17 -0.66
N ASP A 314 22.36 -0.11 0.16
CA ASP A 314 23.48 0.57 0.82
C ASP A 314 23.64 0.14 2.30
N ASN A 315 23.19 -1.08 2.66
CA ASN A 315 23.36 -1.70 3.97
C ASN A 315 22.73 -0.94 5.16
N ARG A 316 21.60 -0.30 4.98
CA ARG A 316 20.79 0.26 6.07
C ARG A 316 19.71 -0.72 6.48
N LEU A 317 19.34 -0.75 7.74
CA LEU A 317 18.08 -1.39 8.14
C LEU A 317 16.92 -0.42 7.86
N LEU A 318 16.04 -0.82 6.95
CA LEU A 318 14.73 -0.17 6.77
C LEU A 318 13.75 -0.88 7.71
N PHE A 319 13.28 -0.22 8.75
CA PHE A 319 12.40 -0.79 9.75
C PHE A 319 11.08 -0.02 9.78
N GLY A 320 9.97 -0.72 9.53
CA GLY A 320 8.63 -0.20 9.64
C GLY A 320 7.93 -0.75 10.88
N GLY A 321 7.24 0.13 11.60
CA GLY A 321 6.49 -0.21 12.79
C GLY A 321 5.86 1.02 13.43
N GLY A 322 4.83 0.77 14.23
CA GLY A 322 4.05 1.83 14.85
C GLY A 322 3.00 2.44 13.92
N GLU A 323 1.88 2.83 14.50
CA GLU A 323 0.72 3.39 13.81
C GLU A 323 0.19 4.61 14.52
N SER A 324 -0.51 5.48 13.80
CA SER A 324 -1.33 6.54 14.39
C SER A 324 -2.63 6.74 13.60
N TYR A 325 -3.65 7.22 14.31
CA TYR A 325 -5.03 7.31 13.83
C TYR A 325 -5.51 8.76 13.81
N GLY A 326 -4.90 9.59 12.99
CA GLY A 326 -5.23 11.00 12.90
C GLY A 326 -4.67 11.62 11.63
N TYR A 327 -4.90 12.93 11.46
CA TYR A 327 -4.43 13.63 10.27
C TYR A 327 -2.95 14.02 10.35
N LYS A 328 -2.41 14.18 11.57
CA LYS A 328 -1.00 14.55 11.77
C LYS A 328 -0.19 13.36 12.25
N PHE A 329 1.03 13.27 11.76
CA PHE A 329 2.01 12.32 12.26
C PHE A 329 2.47 12.72 13.68
N PRO A 330 2.94 11.77 14.50
CA PRO A 330 3.60 12.06 15.77
C PRO A 330 4.77 13.04 15.58
N LYS A 331 4.98 13.93 16.55
CA LYS A 331 6.11 14.87 16.50
C LYS A 331 7.48 14.17 16.49
N ASN A 332 7.59 13.03 17.13
CA ASN A 332 8.81 12.24 17.19
C ASN A 332 8.58 10.87 16.52
N LEU A 333 8.77 10.83 15.20
CA LEU A 333 8.69 9.60 14.41
C LEU A 333 9.78 8.60 14.78
N GLU A 334 10.98 9.10 15.08
CA GLU A 334 12.11 8.29 15.49
C GLU A 334 11.76 7.44 16.71
N ALA A 335 11.26 8.05 17.78
CA ALA A 335 10.89 7.32 19.00
C ALA A 335 9.78 6.28 18.74
N THR A 336 8.85 6.58 17.82
CA THR A 336 7.76 5.67 17.44
C THR A 336 8.29 4.37 16.81
N VAL A 337 9.32 4.46 15.96
CA VAL A 337 9.90 3.30 15.27
C VAL A 337 11.01 2.66 16.09
N ARG A 338 11.80 3.42 16.84
CA ARG A 338 12.93 2.94 17.64
C ARG A 338 12.49 1.94 18.71
N LYS A 339 11.37 2.19 19.38
CA LYS A 339 10.88 1.33 20.48
C LYS A 339 10.62 -0.11 20.01
N PRO A 340 9.81 -0.39 18.96
CA PRO A 340 9.64 -1.76 18.46
C PRO A 340 10.93 -2.33 17.85
N MET A 341 11.76 -1.53 17.16
CA MET A 341 13.02 -1.98 16.61
C MET A 341 13.96 -2.52 17.69
N LEU A 342 14.12 -1.81 18.81
CA LEU A 342 15.03 -2.23 19.88
C LEU A 342 14.50 -3.44 20.69
N ARG A 343 13.21 -3.72 20.65
CA ARG A 343 12.66 -4.97 21.21
C ARG A 343 13.13 -6.19 20.39
N ILE A 344 13.26 -6.03 19.08
CA ILE A 344 13.69 -7.09 18.18
C ILE A 344 15.21 -7.12 18.05
N PHE A 345 15.86 -5.98 17.94
CA PHE A 345 17.30 -5.81 17.72
C PHE A 345 17.93 -4.92 18.81
N PRO A 346 18.10 -5.38 20.06
CA PRO A 346 18.70 -4.59 21.13
C PRO A 346 20.14 -4.17 20.84
N GLN A 347 20.86 -4.90 19.98
CA GLN A 347 22.21 -4.59 19.51
C GLN A 347 22.29 -3.28 18.70
N LEU A 348 21.17 -2.74 18.23
CA LEU A 348 21.10 -1.48 17.49
C LEU A 348 20.88 -0.25 18.39
N LYS A 349 21.06 -0.36 19.72
CA LYS A 349 20.80 0.73 20.68
C LYS A 349 21.57 2.03 20.36
N SER A 350 22.81 1.92 19.91
CA SER A 350 23.68 3.05 19.54
C SER A 350 23.53 3.52 18.10
N VAL A 351 22.83 2.77 17.24
CA VAL A 351 22.68 3.07 15.83
C VAL A 351 21.71 4.25 15.62
N LYS A 352 22.09 5.22 14.79
CA LYS A 352 21.30 6.40 14.45
C LYS A 352 20.35 6.11 13.29
N PHE A 353 19.29 6.90 13.18
CA PHE A 353 18.46 6.97 11.98
C PHE A 353 18.84 8.19 11.16
N ASP A 354 19.15 7.96 9.89
CA ASP A 354 19.39 9.06 8.93
C ASP A 354 18.05 9.55 8.33
N TYR A 355 17.05 8.65 8.23
CA TYR A 355 15.74 8.98 7.67
C TYR A 355 14.62 8.42 8.53
N THR A 356 13.57 9.22 8.73
CA THR A 356 12.29 8.78 9.29
C THR A 356 11.15 9.39 8.50
N TRP A 357 10.18 8.59 8.11
CA TRP A 357 9.03 9.08 7.35
C TRP A 357 7.75 8.32 7.69
N GLY A 358 6.64 8.92 7.32
CA GLY A 358 5.33 8.29 7.44
C GLY A 358 4.61 8.23 6.12
N GLY A 359 3.63 7.34 6.04
CA GLY A 359 2.68 7.20 4.94
C GLY A 359 1.29 6.89 5.44
N THR A 360 0.28 7.31 4.68
CA THR A 360 -1.12 7.01 5.00
C THR A 360 -1.61 5.92 4.06
N LEU A 361 -1.90 4.75 4.61
CA LEU A 361 -2.59 3.66 3.91
C LEU A 361 -4.08 3.69 4.22
N ALA A 362 -4.89 2.87 3.55
CA ALA A 362 -6.27 2.65 3.91
C ALA A 362 -6.52 1.18 4.24
N ILE A 363 -7.38 0.96 5.24
CA ILE A 363 -7.89 -0.36 5.61
C ILE A 363 -9.38 -0.44 5.35
N THR A 364 -9.89 -1.66 5.19
CA THR A 364 -11.29 -2.03 5.31
C THR A 364 -11.53 -2.77 6.63
N MET A 365 -12.77 -2.90 7.06
CA MET A 365 -13.08 -3.66 8.28
C MET A 365 -12.71 -5.15 8.15
N GLY A 366 -12.99 -5.75 6.99
CA GLY A 366 -12.64 -7.15 6.69
C GLY A 366 -11.21 -7.36 6.23
N ARG A 367 -10.37 -6.31 6.15
CA ARG A 367 -8.98 -6.34 5.64
C ARG A 367 -8.83 -6.74 4.17
N MET A 368 -9.91 -7.10 3.48
CA MET A 368 -9.92 -7.37 2.04
C MET A 368 -9.98 -6.06 1.24
N PRO A 369 -9.37 -5.98 0.04
CA PRO A 369 -9.46 -4.82 -0.83
C PRO A 369 -10.91 -4.51 -1.23
N TYR A 370 -11.27 -3.24 -1.28
CA TYR A 370 -12.56 -2.76 -1.74
C TYR A 370 -12.48 -2.31 -3.19
N LEU A 371 -13.03 -3.12 -4.11
CA LEU A 371 -13.22 -2.79 -5.50
C LEU A 371 -14.70 -2.54 -5.77
N SER A 372 -15.03 -1.48 -6.50
CA SER A 372 -16.43 -1.15 -6.78
C SER A 372 -16.62 -0.39 -8.08
N ARG A 373 -17.77 -0.62 -8.70
CA ARG A 373 -18.35 0.23 -9.73
C ARG A 373 -19.41 1.10 -9.06
N LEU A 374 -19.16 2.39 -8.94
CA LEU A 374 -20.04 3.35 -8.26
C LEU A 374 -21.26 3.71 -9.11
N ASN A 375 -21.08 3.71 -10.42
CA ASN A 375 -22.10 3.86 -11.45
C ASN A 375 -21.58 3.25 -12.75
N ASN A 376 -22.30 3.38 -13.86
CA ASN A 376 -21.95 2.76 -15.16
C ASN A 376 -20.58 3.19 -15.71
N SER A 377 -20.03 4.31 -15.26
CA SER A 377 -18.80 4.91 -15.81
C SER A 377 -17.74 5.24 -14.75
N THR A 378 -17.97 4.90 -13.48
CA THR A 378 -17.04 5.28 -12.39
C THR A 378 -16.68 4.09 -11.52
N TYR A 379 -15.37 3.86 -11.41
CA TYR A 379 -14.77 2.75 -10.68
C TYR A 379 -13.91 3.23 -9.52
N SER A 380 -13.71 2.38 -8.54
CA SER A 380 -12.75 2.62 -7.46
C SER A 380 -12.11 1.33 -6.97
N ALA A 381 -10.87 1.43 -6.54
CA ALA A 381 -10.18 0.39 -5.77
C ALA A 381 -9.36 1.03 -4.65
N SER A 382 -9.52 0.49 -3.43
CA SER A 382 -8.95 1.07 -2.19
C SER A 382 -8.90 0.04 -1.07
N GLY A 383 -8.26 0.36 0.07
CA GLY A 383 -8.37 -0.43 1.29
C GLY A 383 -7.55 -1.71 1.30
N TYR A 384 -6.35 -1.69 0.77
CA TYR A 384 -5.46 -2.86 0.65
C TYR A 384 -4.90 -3.37 1.98
N SER A 385 -5.11 -2.67 3.07
CA SER A 385 -4.85 -3.10 4.45
C SER A 385 -3.42 -3.60 4.72
N GLY A 386 -2.41 -3.11 4.00
CA GLY A 386 -1.01 -3.49 4.12
C GLY A 386 -0.45 -4.34 2.97
N SER A 387 -1.28 -5.07 2.20
CA SER A 387 -0.86 -5.85 1.01
C SER A 387 -0.90 -5.04 -0.28
N GLY A 388 -0.46 -3.76 -0.24
CA GLY A 388 -0.70 -2.80 -1.32
C GLY A 388 0.21 -2.94 -2.54
N VAL A 389 1.44 -3.45 -2.43
CA VAL A 389 2.35 -3.46 -3.60
C VAL A 389 1.80 -4.38 -4.68
N ALA A 390 1.50 -5.63 -4.35
CA ALA A 390 0.93 -6.58 -5.30
C ALA A 390 -0.54 -6.28 -5.61
N MET A 391 -1.39 -6.19 -4.57
CA MET A 391 -2.83 -6.10 -4.76
C MET A 391 -3.30 -4.77 -5.33
N ALA A 392 -2.63 -3.63 -5.05
CA ALA A 392 -3.01 -2.38 -5.69
C ALA A 392 -2.59 -2.33 -7.16
N THR A 393 -1.45 -2.94 -7.51
CA THR A 393 -1.03 -3.11 -8.90
C THR A 393 -2.02 -4.00 -9.66
N MET A 394 -2.43 -5.14 -9.09
CA MET A 394 -3.43 -6.03 -9.67
C MET A 394 -4.81 -5.36 -9.76
N ALA A 395 -5.23 -4.60 -8.75
CA ALA A 395 -6.50 -3.89 -8.80
C ALA A 395 -6.58 -2.92 -9.99
N GLY A 396 -5.49 -2.22 -10.31
CA GLY A 396 -5.41 -1.38 -11.52
C GLY A 396 -5.66 -2.18 -12.79
N LYS A 397 -5.06 -3.36 -12.92
CA LYS A 397 -5.28 -4.28 -14.05
C LYS A 397 -6.72 -4.79 -14.09
N ILE A 398 -7.28 -5.21 -12.97
CA ILE A 398 -8.68 -5.69 -12.87
C ILE A 398 -9.67 -4.60 -13.30
N LEU A 399 -9.45 -3.34 -12.91
CA LEU A 399 -10.31 -2.23 -13.36
C LEU A 399 -10.19 -1.98 -14.87
N CYS A 400 -8.98 -2.12 -15.42
CA CYS A 400 -8.77 -2.05 -16.86
C CYS A 400 -9.53 -3.18 -17.59
N GLU A 401 -9.38 -4.41 -17.13
CA GLU A 401 -10.06 -5.60 -17.71
C GLU A 401 -11.59 -5.40 -17.73
N ASP A 402 -12.19 -4.93 -16.64
CA ASP A 402 -13.63 -4.70 -16.58
C ASP A 402 -14.11 -3.57 -17.54
N ILE A 403 -13.33 -2.49 -17.66
CA ILE A 403 -13.60 -1.42 -18.64
C ILE A 403 -13.55 -1.94 -20.07
N LEU A 404 -12.67 -2.91 -20.35
CA LEU A 404 -12.54 -3.54 -21.68
C LEU A 404 -13.53 -4.70 -21.91
N GLY A 405 -14.37 -5.03 -20.92
CA GLY A 405 -15.39 -6.08 -21.03
C GLY A 405 -14.99 -7.44 -20.44
N GLU A 406 -13.78 -7.59 -19.91
CA GLU A 406 -13.27 -8.81 -19.26
C GLU A 406 -13.53 -8.75 -17.74
N ASN A 407 -14.71 -9.14 -17.29
CA ASN A 407 -15.18 -8.81 -15.94
C ASN A 407 -15.02 -9.92 -14.89
N GLY A 408 -14.38 -11.04 -15.19
CA GLY A 408 -14.31 -12.20 -14.28
C GLY A 408 -13.66 -11.90 -12.93
N ARG A 409 -12.43 -11.33 -12.93
CA ARG A 409 -11.72 -10.95 -11.71
C ARG A 409 -12.40 -9.80 -10.96
N PHE A 410 -12.96 -8.83 -11.70
CA PHE A 410 -13.70 -7.74 -11.09
C PHE A 410 -14.93 -8.25 -10.34
N LYS A 411 -15.72 -9.15 -10.93
CA LYS A 411 -16.87 -9.79 -10.26
C LYS A 411 -16.45 -10.50 -8.97
N THR A 412 -15.37 -11.29 -9.01
CA THR A 412 -14.84 -11.98 -7.83
C THR A 412 -14.46 -10.98 -6.73
N MET A 413 -13.69 -9.94 -7.04
CA MET A 413 -13.23 -8.98 -6.04
C MET A 413 -14.34 -8.05 -5.55
N SER A 414 -15.27 -7.65 -6.39
CA SER A 414 -16.39 -6.76 -6.03
C SER A 414 -17.51 -7.49 -5.27
N SER A 415 -17.58 -8.81 -5.32
CA SER A 415 -18.52 -9.60 -4.51
C SER A 415 -18.14 -9.68 -3.03
N ILE A 416 -16.92 -9.30 -2.66
CA ILE A 416 -16.47 -9.29 -1.28
C ILE A 416 -17.23 -8.23 -0.49
N ILE A 417 -17.99 -8.68 0.52
CA ILE A 417 -18.78 -7.79 1.37
C ILE A 417 -17.84 -6.91 2.19
N THR A 418 -17.90 -5.61 1.94
CA THR A 418 -17.13 -4.62 2.71
C THR A 418 -18.08 -3.81 3.58
N PRO A 419 -18.16 -4.06 4.90
CA PRO A 419 -19.01 -3.28 5.80
C PRO A 419 -18.58 -1.81 5.88
N ASN A 420 -19.51 -0.93 6.22
CA ASN A 420 -19.18 0.46 6.52
C ASN A 420 -18.50 0.55 7.88
N PHE A 421 -17.49 1.40 8.00
CA PHE A 421 -16.94 1.74 9.32
C PHE A 421 -18.02 2.40 10.19
N PRO A 422 -18.12 2.02 11.49
CA PRO A 422 -19.06 2.62 12.42
C PRO A 422 -18.75 4.11 12.66
N GLY A 423 -19.77 4.87 13.07
CA GLY A 423 -19.68 6.30 13.32
C GLY A 423 -19.88 7.16 12.06
N ARG A 424 -20.38 8.38 12.25
CA ARG A 424 -20.54 9.39 11.20
C ARG A 424 -19.60 10.56 11.46
N GLY A 425 -18.98 11.09 10.40
CA GLY A 425 -18.17 12.30 10.47
C GLY A 425 -17.01 12.23 11.49
N ALA A 426 -17.00 13.12 12.48
CA ALA A 426 -15.93 13.28 13.46
C ALA A 426 -15.76 12.10 14.43
N LEU A 427 -16.77 11.26 14.62
CA LEU A 427 -16.72 10.14 15.57
C LEU A 427 -15.97 8.89 15.02
N ARG A 428 -15.72 8.81 13.71
CA ARG A 428 -15.07 7.65 13.10
C ARG A 428 -13.63 7.48 13.59
N SER A 429 -12.84 8.54 13.61
CA SER A 429 -11.42 8.46 14.03
C SER A 429 -11.27 8.10 15.53
N PRO A 430 -12.03 8.69 16.47
CA PRO A 430 -11.97 8.26 17.87
C PRO A 430 -12.39 6.81 18.09
N LEU A 431 -13.46 6.34 17.44
CA LEU A 431 -13.91 4.94 17.57
C LEU A 431 -12.87 3.96 17.02
N LEU A 432 -12.24 4.29 15.90
CA LEU A 432 -11.14 3.48 15.37
C LEU A 432 -9.95 3.49 16.34
N ALA A 433 -9.55 4.65 16.85
CA ALA A 433 -8.44 4.76 17.79
C ALA A 433 -8.67 3.89 19.03
N LEU A 434 -9.89 3.86 19.56
CA LEU A 434 -10.28 2.99 20.68
C LEU A 434 -10.15 1.49 20.30
N ALA A 435 -10.72 1.09 19.17
CA ALA A 435 -10.64 -0.30 18.71
C ALA A 435 -9.20 -0.76 18.48
N MET A 436 -8.39 0.07 17.83
CA MET A 436 -6.98 -0.26 17.54
C MET A 436 -6.12 -0.22 18.80
N THR A 437 -6.42 0.66 19.76
CA THR A 437 -5.76 0.65 21.07
C THR A 437 -6.06 -0.63 21.84
N TRP A 438 -7.30 -1.12 21.77
CA TRP A 438 -7.68 -2.41 22.35
C TRP A 438 -6.90 -3.58 21.72
N TYR A 439 -6.83 -3.66 20.39
CA TYR A 439 -6.07 -4.71 19.71
C TYR A 439 -4.57 -4.64 20.02
N LYS A 440 -4.01 -3.43 20.11
CA LYS A 440 -2.61 -3.24 20.52
C LYS A 440 -2.35 -3.69 21.95
N MET A 441 -3.25 -3.38 22.88
CA MET A 441 -3.15 -3.88 24.28
C MET A 441 -3.23 -5.41 24.31
N ARG A 442 -4.10 -6.01 23.52
CA ARG A 442 -4.20 -7.48 23.39
C ARG A 442 -2.89 -8.09 22.88
N ASP A 443 -2.28 -7.51 21.86
CA ASP A 443 -0.95 -7.89 21.36
C ASP A 443 0.15 -7.78 22.42
N GLU A 444 0.11 -6.74 23.27
CA GLU A 444 1.09 -6.54 24.35
C GLU A 444 0.88 -7.51 25.51
N LEU A 445 -0.34 -7.93 25.79
CA LEU A 445 -0.71 -8.85 26.87
C LEU A 445 -0.71 -10.33 26.45
N GLY A 446 -0.58 -10.62 25.15
CA GLY A 446 -0.49 -11.99 24.62
C GLY A 446 -1.83 -12.76 24.58
N PHE A 447 -2.97 -12.06 24.46
CA PHE A 447 -4.31 -12.66 24.34
C PHE A 447 -4.78 -12.75 22.88
#